data_64b8c51ea52ee90de3adf21812be8732
#
_entry.id   64b8c51ea52ee90de3adf21812be8732
#
_cell.length_a   1.000
_cell.length_b   1.000
_cell.length_c   1.000
_cell.angle_alpha   90.00
_cell.angle_beta   90.00
_cell.angle_gamma   90.00
#
_symmetry.space_group_name_H-M   'P 1'
#
loop_
_entity.id
_entity.type
_entity.pdbx_description
1 polymer ?
#
loop_
_entity_poly.entity_id
_entity_poly.type
_entity_poly.pdbx_seq_one_letter_code
_entity_poly.pdbx_strand_id
1 'polypeptide(L)' 'MKAPCAECGTPVEAPDGVEMGEILECGNCGCELDVVSTDPFEVMVFEEDEK' A
#
# COMPACT_ATOMS: atom_id res chain seq x y z
N MET A 1 -1.33 -11.40 -1.54
CA MET A 1 -0.41 -10.70 -0.66
C MET A 1 -1.15 -9.67 0.16
N LYS A 2 -0.73 -9.47 1.39
CA LYS A 2 -1.49 -8.66 2.31
C LYS A 2 -0.54 -7.91 3.24
N ALA A 3 -0.82 -6.64 3.52
CA ALA A 3 -0.01 -5.85 4.42
C ALA A 3 -0.91 -4.86 5.14
N PRO A 4 -0.55 -4.46 6.36
CA PRO A 4 -1.37 -3.49 7.08
C PRO A 4 -1.20 -2.10 6.49
N CYS A 5 -2.31 -1.35 6.49
CA CYS A 5 -2.28 0.04 6.06
C CYS A 5 -1.38 0.84 7.00
N ALA A 6 -0.56 1.70 6.42
CA ALA A 6 0.37 2.47 7.24
C ALA A 6 -0.34 3.58 8.01
N GLU A 7 -1.59 3.86 7.66
CA GLU A 7 -2.34 4.92 8.35
C GLU A 7 -3.26 4.34 9.42
N CYS A 8 -4.15 3.45 9.00
CA CYS A 8 -5.17 2.95 9.93
C CYS A 8 -4.91 1.54 10.39
N GLY A 9 -3.96 0.84 9.79
CA GLY A 9 -3.63 -0.51 10.19
C GLY A 9 -4.53 -1.58 9.63
N THR A 10 -5.49 -1.21 8.80
CA THR A 10 -6.40 -2.18 8.20
C THR A 10 -5.64 -3.01 7.16
N PRO A 11 -5.80 -4.34 7.17
CA PRO A 11 -5.11 -5.16 6.17
C PRO A 11 -5.55 -4.82 4.76
N VAL A 12 -4.57 -4.60 3.90
CA VAL A 12 -4.81 -4.27 2.51
C VAL A 12 -4.32 -5.42 1.66
N GLU A 13 -5.17 -5.89 0.77
CA GLU A 13 -4.85 -7.04 -0.05
C GLU A 13 -4.40 -6.60 -1.44
N ALA A 14 -3.43 -7.31 -1.97
CA ALA A 14 -2.93 -7.06 -3.31
C ALA A 14 -2.83 -8.38 -4.07
N PRO A 15 -2.92 -8.34 -5.40
CA PRO A 15 -2.77 -9.56 -6.19
C PRO A 15 -1.36 -10.10 -6.10
N ASP A 16 -1.22 -11.39 -6.41
CA ASP A 16 0.09 -12.03 -6.34
C ASP A 16 1.07 -11.42 -7.32
N GLY A 17 0.56 -10.85 -8.41
CA GLY A 17 1.44 -10.27 -9.41
C GLY A 17 1.81 -8.82 -9.17
N VAL A 18 1.50 -8.30 -7.97
CA VAL A 18 1.80 -6.91 -7.67
C VAL A 18 3.31 -6.68 -7.69
N GLU A 19 3.71 -5.49 -8.12
CA GLU A 19 5.12 -5.14 -8.21
C GLU A 19 5.42 -3.93 -7.36
N MET A 20 6.72 -3.77 -7.07
CA MET A 20 7.15 -2.59 -6.32
C MET A 20 6.85 -1.34 -7.14
N GLY A 21 6.42 -0.31 -6.44
CA GLY A 21 6.04 0.94 -7.08
C GLY A 21 4.56 1.02 -7.42
N GLU A 22 3.82 -0.06 -7.19
CA GLU A 22 2.38 -0.03 -7.42
C GLU A 22 1.69 0.75 -6.33
N ILE A 23 0.58 1.38 -6.70
CA ILE A 23 -0.20 2.15 -5.73
C ILE A 23 -1.46 1.38 -5.42
N LEU A 24 -1.68 1.13 -4.15
CA LEU A 24 -2.88 0.46 -3.67
C LEU A 24 -3.72 1.45 -2.90
N GLU A 25 -5.00 1.15 -2.80
CA GLU A 25 -5.92 2.03 -2.11
C GLU A 25 -6.47 1.32 -0.89
N CYS A 26 -6.38 1.98 0.26
CA CYS A 26 -6.97 1.44 1.48
C CYS A 26 -8.49 1.64 1.42
N GLY A 27 -9.22 0.54 1.55
CA GLY A 27 -10.66 0.64 1.49
C GLY A 27 -11.28 1.16 2.77
N ASN A 28 -10.50 1.35 3.82
CA ASN A 28 -11.01 1.79 5.10
C ASN A 28 -10.82 3.28 5.30
N CYS A 29 -9.59 3.76 5.18
CA CYS A 29 -9.32 5.18 5.40
C CYS A 29 -9.18 5.96 4.09
N GLY A 30 -9.13 5.26 2.97
CA GLY A 30 -9.05 5.92 1.67
C GLY A 30 -7.67 6.43 1.30
N CYS A 31 -6.66 6.04 2.04
CA CYS A 31 -5.31 6.48 1.73
C CYS A 31 -4.71 5.66 0.60
N GLU A 32 -3.81 6.29 -0.13
CA GLU A 32 -3.04 5.58 -1.15
C GLU A 32 -1.79 5.02 -0.52
N LEU A 33 -1.44 3.81 -0.92
CA LEU A 33 -0.29 3.11 -0.36
C LEU A 33 0.64 2.72 -1.49
N ASP A 34 1.92 2.88 -1.24
CA ASP A 34 2.96 2.60 -2.21
C ASP A 34 3.63 1.28 -1.83
N VAL A 35 3.65 0.35 -2.76
CA VAL A 35 4.30 -0.94 -2.51
C VAL A 35 5.80 -0.74 -2.57
N VAL A 36 6.46 -0.92 -1.43
CA VAL A 36 7.89 -0.70 -1.33
C VAL A 36 8.67 -2.00 -1.35
N SER A 37 7.98 -3.12 -1.14
CA SER A 37 8.63 -4.42 -1.16
C SER A 37 7.58 -5.48 -1.44
N THR A 38 7.99 -6.55 -2.10
CA THR A 38 7.06 -7.64 -2.37
C THR A 38 7.47 -8.96 -1.71
N ASP A 39 8.65 -9.02 -1.14
CA ASP A 39 9.11 -10.24 -0.49
C ASP A 39 10.06 -9.90 0.64
N PRO A 40 9.55 -9.61 1.82
CA PRO A 40 8.14 -9.64 2.23
C PRO A 40 7.35 -8.46 1.65
N PHE A 41 6.05 -8.63 1.60
CA PHE A 41 5.17 -7.59 1.07
C PHE A 41 5.02 -6.46 2.07
N GLU A 42 5.38 -5.26 1.65
CA GLU A 42 5.32 -4.08 2.52
C GLU A 42 4.85 -2.88 1.74
N VAL A 43 4.14 -2.00 2.44
CA VAL A 43 3.62 -0.78 1.83
C VAL A 43 3.87 0.40 2.75
N MET A 44 3.87 1.58 2.17
CA MET A 44 3.95 2.83 2.92
C MET A 44 2.86 3.76 2.42
N VAL A 45 2.57 4.78 3.23
CA VAL A 45 1.64 5.81 2.81
C VAL A 45 2.26 6.57 1.65
N PHE A 46 1.53 6.65 0.55
CA PHE A 46 1.97 7.39 -0.61
C PHE A 46 1.50 8.83 -0.48
N GLU A 47 2.45 9.74 -0.47
CA GLU A 47 2.13 11.16 -0.34
C GLU A 47 2.54 11.87 -1.60
N GLU A 48 1.60 12.59 -2.17
CA GLU A 48 1.87 13.41 -3.32
C GLU A 48 2.18 14.80 -2.84
N ASP A 49 3.40 15.21 -3.06
CA ASP A 49 3.81 16.53 -2.64
C ASP A 49 3.68 17.46 -3.82
N GLU A 50 2.61 18.22 -3.82
CA GLU A 50 2.34 19.15 -4.91
C GLU A 50 2.75 20.54 -4.51
N LYS A 51 3.48 21.16 -5.38
CA LYS A 51 3.91 22.51 -5.11
C LYS A 51 3.19 23.52 -5.96
#